data_1c68caa19b84669d53ffc62482dca769
#
_entry.id   1c68caa19b84669d53ffc62482dca769
#
_cell.length_a   1.000
_cell.length_b   1.000
_cell.length_c   1.000
_cell.angle_alpha   90.00
_cell.angle_beta   90.00
_cell.angle_gamma   90.00
#
_symmetry.space_group_name_H-M   'P 1'
#
loop_
_entity.id
_entity.type
_entity.pdbx_description
1 polymer ?
#
loop_
_entity_poly.entity_id
_entity_poly.type
_entity_poly.pdbx_seq_one_letter_code
_entity_poly.pdbx_strand_id
1 'polypeptide(L)'
;MKDFKYYLDNAICDFQIGKYSDSIEKINQSLELKNDWSIPYFYRGAANQALENFDDAILDYTKALQFDEKMTDAYYNRARIILSRKDIENPDINRAISDLERALELDPNFIDALYALAAAYKKIEKYNEAIIYLDKLLEFQPDSIHAKALKKLILDKYL
;
A
#
# COMPACT_ATOMS: atom_id res chain seq x y z
N MET A 1 -14.57 16.56 -28.02
CA MET A 1 -15.19 16.23 -26.74
C MET A 1 -14.11 15.62 -25.85
N LYS A 2 -13.98 16.04 -24.59
CA LYS A 2 -13.00 15.47 -23.66
C LYS A 2 -13.44 14.04 -23.33
N ASP A 3 -12.54 13.07 -23.50
CA ASP A 3 -12.80 11.66 -23.19
C ASP A 3 -12.31 11.31 -21.77
N PHE A 4 -12.52 10.06 -21.33
CA PHE A 4 -12.09 9.60 -20.02
C PHE A 4 -10.58 9.67 -19.81
N LYS A 5 -9.77 9.49 -20.87
CA LYS A 5 -8.32 9.60 -20.81
C LYS A 5 -7.86 11.03 -20.55
N TYR A 6 -8.48 12.01 -21.22
CA TYR A 6 -8.18 13.41 -20.98
C TYR A 6 -8.33 13.77 -19.50
N TYR A 7 -9.41 13.34 -18.86
CA TYR A 7 -9.63 13.62 -17.43
C TYR A 7 -8.63 12.88 -16.56
N LEU A 8 -8.31 11.61 -16.85
CA LEU A 8 -7.35 10.84 -16.08
C LEU A 8 -5.93 11.41 -16.18
N ASP A 9 -5.47 11.74 -17.38
CA ASP A 9 -4.10 12.29 -17.59
C ASP A 9 -3.94 13.60 -16.80
N ASN A 10 -4.95 14.47 -16.83
CA ASN A 10 -4.93 15.70 -16.03
C ASN A 10 -5.00 15.44 -14.53
N ALA A 11 -5.75 14.43 -14.11
CA ALA A 11 -5.84 14.04 -12.71
C ALA A 11 -4.49 13.51 -12.19
N ILE A 12 -3.77 12.71 -12.99
CA ILE A 12 -2.44 12.21 -12.65
C ILE A 12 -1.45 13.38 -12.53
N CYS A 13 -1.52 14.36 -13.43
CA CYS A 13 -0.71 15.57 -13.31
C CYS A 13 -0.99 16.33 -12.00
N ASP A 14 -2.28 16.51 -11.63
CA ASP A 14 -2.64 17.17 -10.38
C ASP A 14 -2.15 16.36 -9.16
N PHE A 15 -2.26 15.04 -9.21
CA PHE A 15 -1.74 14.17 -8.15
C PHE A 15 -0.22 14.35 -7.96
N GLN A 16 0.54 14.38 -9.05
CA GLN A 16 2.01 14.52 -9.02
C GLN A 16 2.46 15.85 -8.43
N ILE A 17 1.66 16.92 -8.58
CA ILE A 17 1.96 18.25 -7.99
C ILE A 17 1.26 18.47 -6.64
N GLY A 18 0.69 17.41 -6.04
CA GLY A 18 0.09 17.45 -4.71
C GLY A 18 -1.32 18.05 -4.64
N LYS A 19 -1.97 18.31 -5.77
CA LYS A 19 -3.36 18.78 -5.85
C LYS A 19 -4.36 17.62 -5.75
N TYR A 20 -4.38 16.96 -4.61
CA TYR A 20 -5.11 15.71 -4.44
C TYR A 20 -6.62 15.86 -4.60
N SER A 21 -7.21 16.94 -4.09
CA SER A 21 -8.67 17.22 -4.26
C SER A 21 -9.05 17.44 -5.72
N ASP A 22 -8.25 18.23 -6.46
CA ASP A 22 -8.47 18.48 -7.90
C ASP A 22 -8.29 17.18 -8.71
N SER A 23 -7.32 16.36 -8.32
CA SER A 23 -7.10 15.03 -8.89
C SER A 23 -8.34 14.14 -8.72
N ILE A 24 -8.90 14.05 -7.50
CA ILE A 24 -10.10 13.25 -7.21
C ILE A 24 -11.27 13.70 -8.06
N GLU A 25 -11.51 15.02 -8.19
CA GLU A 25 -12.60 15.56 -9.02
C GLU A 25 -12.47 15.11 -10.48
N LYS A 26 -11.27 15.23 -11.06
CA LYS A 26 -11.03 14.81 -12.44
C LYS A 26 -11.10 13.28 -12.62
N ILE A 27 -10.64 12.50 -11.62
CA ILE A 27 -10.82 11.05 -11.64
C ILE A 27 -12.31 10.69 -11.66
N ASN A 28 -13.13 11.37 -10.86
CA ASN A 28 -14.58 11.14 -10.86
C ASN A 28 -15.17 11.40 -12.24
N GLN A 29 -14.80 12.53 -12.91
CA GLN A 29 -15.21 12.80 -14.28
C GLN A 29 -14.75 11.73 -15.28
N SER A 30 -13.56 11.16 -15.09
CA SER A 30 -13.10 10.03 -15.91
C SER A 30 -13.93 8.78 -15.68
N LEU A 31 -14.25 8.47 -14.42
CA LEU A 31 -15.03 7.29 -14.03
C LEU A 31 -16.51 7.38 -14.45
N GLU A 32 -17.10 8.56 -14.57
CA GLU A 32 -18.43 8.76 -15.15
C GLU A 32 -18.47 8.33 -16.62
N LEU A 33 -17.38 8.49 -17.33
CA LEU A 33 -17.26 8.12 -18.74
C LEU A 33 -16.83 6.67 -18.94
N LYS A 34 -15.99 6.14 -18.03
CA LYS A 34 -15.48 4.78 -18.05
C LYS A 34 -15.07 4.34 -16.66
N ASN A 35 -15.68 3.28 -16.12
CA ASN A 35 -15.53 2.84 -14.73
C ASN A 35 -15.07 1.38 -14.57
N ASP A 36 -14.63 0.73 -15.66
CA ASP A 36 -14.29 -0.70 -15.71
C ASP A 36 -12.78 -0.98 -15.86
N TRP A 37 -11.95 -0.17 -15.19
CA TRP A 37 -10.49 -0.31 -15.23
C TRP A 37 -9.81 0.16 -13.94
N SER A 38 -8.61 -0.36 -13.65
CA SER A 38 -7.94 -0.26 -12.36
C SER A 38 -7.34 1.12 -12.06
N ILE A 39 -6.75 1.76 -13.07
CA ILE A 39 -5.90 2.94 -12.90
C ILE A 39 -6.57 4.14 -12.21
N PRO A 40 -7.80 4.57 -12.59
CA PRO A 40 -8.48 5.68 -11.89
C PRO A 40 -8.69 5.38 -10.41
N TYR A 41 -9.13 4.18 -10.09
CA TYR A 41 -9.34 3.77 -8.70
C TYR A 41 -8.04 3.77 -7.92
N PHE A 42 -6.93 3.30 -8.50
CA PHE A 42 -5.62 3.36 -7.87
C PHE A 42 -5.20 4.79 -7.53
N TYR A 43 -5.26 5.71 -8.49
CA TYR A 43 -4.87 7.10 -8.25
C TYR A 43 -5.84 7.83 -7.31
N ARG A 44 -7.14 7.53 -7.35
CA ARG A 44 -8.09 8.10 -6.39
C ARG A 44 -7.82 7.58 -4.98
N GLY A 45 -7.53 6.30 -4.84
CA GLY A 45 -7.09 5.71 -3.57
C GLY A 45 -5.82 6.37 -3.03
N ALA A 46 -4.84 6.62 -3.89
CA ALA A 46 -3.60 7.30 -3.50
C ALA A 46 -3.84 8.77 -3.09
N ALA A 47 -4.71 9.48 -3.79
CA ALA A 47 -5.10 10.84 -3.44
C ALA A 47 -5.89 10.89 -2.13
N ASN A 48 -6.84 9.97 -1.92
CA ASN A 48 -7.58 9.83 -0.67
C ASN A 48 -6.63 9.49 0.49
N GLN A 49 -5.65 8.61 0.28
CA GLN A 49 -4.62 8.30 1.28
C GLN A 49 -3.79 9.54 1.66
N ALA A 50 -3.41 10.36 0.69
CA ALA A 50 -2.66 11.60 0.94
C ALA A 50 -3.48 12.65 1.71
N LEU A 51 -4.82 12.62 1.58
CA LEU A 51 -5.76 13.44 2.33
C LEU A 51 -6.22 12.80 3.65
N GLU A 52 -5.65 11.65 4.03
CA GLU A 52 -6.01 10.87 5.21
C GLU A 52 -7.47 10.33 5.22
N ASN A 53 -8.12 10.30 4.06
CA ASN A 53 -9.43 9.66 3.84
C ASN A 53 -9.24 8.14 3.71
N PHE A 54 -8.82 7.49 4.78
CA PHE A 54 -8.33 6.11 4.74
C PHE A 54 -9.38 5.07 4.32
N ASP A 55 -10.62 5.24 4.71
CA ASP A 55 -11.68 4.30 4.33
C ASP A 55 -11.96 4.34 2.83
N ASP A 56 -12.04 5.54 2.25
CA ASP A 56 -12.21 5.72 0.81
C ASP A 56 -10.99 5.18 0.04
N ALA A 57 -9.79 5.40 0.57
CA ALA A 57 -8.56 4.86 -0.04
C ALA A 57 -8.57 3.32 -0.07
N ILE A 58 -8.97 2.65 1.02
CA ILE A 58 -9.08 1.18 1.07
C ILE A 58 -10.13 0.68 0.08
N LEU A 59 -11.27 1.35 -0.05
CA LEU A 59 -12.32 1.01 -1.02
C LEU A 59 -11.80 1.14 -2.45
N ASP A 60 -11.12 2.22 -2.76
CA ASP A 60 -10.56 2.48 -4.08
C ASP A 60 -9.44 1.48 -4.45
N TYR A 61 -8.49 1.19 -3.56
CA TYR A 61 -7.50 0.13 -3.81
C TYR A 61 -8.15 -1.25 -3.98
N THR A 62 -9.19 -1.54 -3.21
CA THR A 62 -9.94 -2.78 -3.37
C THR A 62 -10.60 -2.86 -4.74
N LYS A 63 -11.16 -1.74 -5.21
CA LYS A 63 -11.76 -1.66 -6.54
C LYS A 63 -10.73 -1.77 -7.66
N ALA A 64 -9.57 -1.13 -7.50
CA ALA A 64 -8.46 -1.26 -8.44
C ALA A 64 -8.02 -2.73 -8.60
N LEU A 65 -7.88 -3.45 -7.48
CA LEU A 65 -7.49 -4.86 -7.46
C LEU A 65 -8.56 -5.81 -8.02
N GLN A 66 -9.84 -5.44 -8.03
CA GLN A 66 -10.89 -6.19 -8.73
C GLN A 66 -10.73 -6.14 -10.24
N PHE A 67 -10.18 -5.06 -10.79
CA PHE A 67 -9.93 -4.91 -12.24
C PHE A 67 -8.53 -5.36 -12.64
N ASP A 68 -7.56 -5.29 -11.75
CA ASP A 68 -6.18 -5.74 -11.98
C ASP A 68 -5.57 -6.31 -10.70
N GLU A 69 -5.61 -7.62 -10.57
CA GLU A 69 -5.06 -8.37 -9.44
C GLU A 69 -3.53 -8.40 -9.39
N LYS A 70 -2.85 -7.78 -10.37
CA LYS A 70 -1.38 -7.71 -10.44
C LYS A 70 -0.82 -6.36 -10.02
N MET A 71 -1.65 -5.46 -9.51
CA MET A 71 -1.21 -4.16 -9.01
C MET A 71 -0.50 -4.29 -7.65
N THR A 72 0.79 -4.56 -7.67
CA THR A 72 1.64 -4.71 -6.48
C THR A 72 1.52 -3.53 -5.52
N ASP A 73 1.57 -2.30 -6.05
CA ASP A 73 1.47 -1.07 -5.25
C ASP A 73 0.10 -0.92 -4.56
N ALA A 74 -0.97 -1.41 -5.18
CA ALA A 74 -2.31 -1.32 -4.58
C ALA A 74 -2.44 -2.22 -3.34
N TYR A 75 -1.89 -3.44 -3.39
CA TYR A 75 -1.78 -4.32 -2.22
C TYR A 75 -0.96 -3.67 -1.11
N TYR A 76 0.23 -3.21 -1.44
CA TYR A 76 1.13 -2.58 -0.48
C TYR A 76 0.52 -1.34 0.17
N ASN A 77 -0.07 -0.44 -0.60
CA ASN A 77 -0.67 0.79 -0.08
C ASN A 77 -1.89 0.49 0.81
N ARG A 78 -2.75 -0.47 0.41
CA ARG A 78 -3.89 -0.89 1.24
C ARG A 78 -3.43 -1.47 2.57
N ALA A 79 -2.43 -2.34 2.57
CA ALA A 79 -1.83 -2.90 3.78
C ALA A 79 -1.22 -1.81 4.68
N ARG A 80 -0.50 -0.85 4.11
CA ARG A 80 0.08 0.26 4.86
C ARG A 80 -0.97 1.07 5.61
N ILE A 81 -2.09 1.38 4.97
CA ILE A 81 -3.19 2.09 5.64
C ILE A 81 -3.68 1.26 6.83
N ILE A 82 -3.97 -0.02 6.65
CA ILE A 82 -4.47 -0.90 7.71
C ILE A 82 -3.48 -0.94 8.89
N LEU A 83 -2.18 -1.04 8.61
CA LEU A 83 -1.15 -1.12 9.66
C LEU A 83 -0.89 0.20 10.38
N SER A 84 -1.10 1.34 9.71
CA SER A 84 -0.86 2.68 10.26
C SER A 84 -2.02 3.23 11.07
N ARG A 85 -3.22 2.71 10.91
CA ARG A 85 -4.43 3.19 11.60
C ARG A 85 -4.32 3.02 13.10
N LYS A 86 -4.51 4.13 13.81
CA LYS A 86 -4.56 4.20 15.27
C LYS A 86 -5.98 4.45 15.79
N ASP A 87 -6.88 4.84 14.90
CA ASP A 87 -8.28 5.16 15.15
C ASP A 87 -9.17 3.90 15.22
N ILE A 88 -8.63 2.74 14.83
CA ILE A 88 -9.30 1.43 14.92
C ILE A 88 -8.66 0.63 16.06
N GLU A 89 -9.49 0.21 17.01
CA GLU A 89 -9.05 -0.55 18.18
C GLU A 89 -8.40 -1.89 17.80
N ASN A 90 -8.92 -2.56 16.76
CA ASN A 90 -8.39 -3.81 16.24
C ASN A 90 -8.32 -3.77 14.71
N PRO A 91 -7.28 -3.20 14.11
CA PRO A 91 -7.11 -3.26 12.66
C PRO A 91 -6.94 -4.71 12.21
N ASP A 92 -7.49 -5.06 11.05
CA ASP A 92 -7.33 -6.40 10.47
C ASP A 92 -5.91 -6.61 9.95
N ILE A 93 -4.98 -6.86 10.89
CA ILE A 93 -3.56 -7.06 10.58
C ILE A 93 -3.37 -8.29 9.68
N ASN A 94 -4.21 -9.32 9.81
CA ASN A 94 -4.10 -10.52 8.97
C ASN A 94 -4.41 -10.19 7.51
N ARG A 95 -5.37 -9.29 7.25
CA ARG A 95 -5.62 -8.79 5.89
C ARG A 95 -4.41 -8.03 5.35
N ALA A 96 -3.80 -7.17 6.16
CA ALA A 96 -2.59 -6.45 5.75
C ALA A 96 -1.42 -7.40 5.46
N ILE A 97 -1.25 -8.46 6.25
CA ILE A 97 -0.25 -9.51 5.99
C ILE A 97 -0.53 -10.19 4.65
N SER A 98 -1.77 -10.62 4.40
CA SER A 98 -2.15 -11.26 3.13
C SER A 98 -1.89 -10.35 1.92
N ASP A 99 -2.19 -9.06 2.03
CA ASP A 99 -1.90 -8.08 0.98
C ASP A 99 -0.39 -7.94 0.73
N LEU A 100 0.43 -7.87 1.79
CA LEU A 100 1.89 -7.77 1.66
C LEU A 100 2.51 -9.05 1.09
N GLU A 101 2.01 -10.21 1.49
CA GLU A 101 2.43 -11.50 0.92
C GLU A 101 2.09 -11.54 -0.57
N ARG A 102 0.89 -11.09 -0.96
CA ARG A 102 0.52 -11.02 -2.37
C ARG A 102 1.39 -10.04 -3.17
N ALA A 103 1.74 -8.88 -2.58
CA ALA A 103 2.67 -7.95 -3.19
C ALA A 103 4.04 -8.58 -3.43
N LEU A 104 4.56 -9.38 -2.46
CA LEU A 104 5.83 -10.09 -2.57
C LEU A 104 5.80 -11.32 -3.50
N GLU A 105 4.64 -11.94 -3.71
CA GLU A 105 4.48 -12.95 -4.76
C GLU A 105 4.61 -12.34 -6.16
N LEU A 106 4.12 -11.11 -6.34
CA LEU A 106 4.19 -10.37 -7.61
C LEU A 106 5.57 -9.72 -7.82
N ASP A 107 6.16 -9.17 -6.76
CA ASP A 107 7.51 -8.60 -6.76
C ASP A 107 8.28 -9.05 -5.50
N PRO A 108 9.05 -10.14 -5.61
CA PRO A 108 9.84 -10.67 -4.48
C PRO A 108 10.91 -9.70 -3.93
N ASN A 109 11.27 -8.67 -4.71
CA ASN A 109 12.30 -7.69 -4.36
C ASN A 109 11.71 -6.38 -3.83
N PHE A 110 10.41 -6.33 -3.54
CA PHE A 110 9.75 -5.13 -3.03
C PHE A 110 10.18 -4.87 -1.57
N ILE A 111 11.25 -4.11 -1.40
CA ILE A 111 11.92 -3.84 -0.12
C ILE A 111 10.95 -3.28 0.94
N ASP A 112 10.12 -2.32 0.56
CA ASP A 112 9.17 -1.70 1.48
C ASP A 112 8.12 -2.69 1.97
N ALA A 113 7.68 -3.63 1.11
CA ALA A 113 6.76 -4.69 1.50
C ALA A 113 7.42 -5.70 2.45
N LEU A 114 8.70 -6.06 2.23
CA LEU A 114 9.45 -6.92 3.15
C LEU A 114 9.52 -6.31 4.55
N TYR A 115 9.85 -5.02 4.65
CA TYR A 115 9.90 -4.32 5.92
C TYR A 115 8.51 -4.23 6.59
N ALA A 116 7.49 -3.85 5.83
CA ALA A 116 6.12 -3.73 6.32
C ALA A 116 5.58 -5.07 6.85
N LEU A 117 5.89 -6.17 6.14
CA LEU A 117 5.48 -7.51 6.53
C LEU A 117 6.19 -7.97 7.81
N ALA A 118 7.48 -7.70 7.95
CA ALA A 118 8.22 -7.96 9.19
C ALA A 118 7.64 -7.17 10.38
N ALA A 119 7.29 -5.91 10.16
CA ALA A 119 6.65 -5.07 11.19
C ALA A 119 5.25 -5.59 11.55
N ALA A 120 4.47 -6.06 10.57
CA ALA A 120 3.16 -6.67 10.80
C ALA A 120 3.26 -7.96 11.62
N TYR A 121 4.18 -8.86 11.28
CA TYR A 121 4.42 -10.09 12.04
C TYR A 121 4.88 -9.80 13.47
N LYS A 122 5.79 -8.82 13.66
CA LYS A 122 6.16 -8.37 15.01
C LYS A 122 4.94 -7.90 15.81
N LYS A 123 4.01 -7.18 15.16
CA LYS A 123 2.81 -6.62 15.83
C LYS A 123 1.86 -7.70 16.34
N ILE A 124 1.85 -8.88 15.70
CA ILE A 124 1.09 -10.05 16.14
C ILE A 124 1.96 -11.09 16.87
N GLU A 125 3.14 -10.67 17.37
CA GLU A 125 4.07 -11.45 18.18
C GLU A 125 4.67 -12.69 17.48
N LYS A 126 4.58 -12.76 16.16
CA LYS A 126 5.24 -13.79 15.35
C LYS A 126 6.68 -13.36 15.02
N TYR A 127 7.53 -13.42 16.03
CA TYR A 127 8.88 -12.85 15.97
C TYR A 127 9.81 -13.59 15.02
N ASN A 128 9.71 -14.91 14.92
CA ASN A 128 10.52 -15.70 14.01
C ASN A 128 10.21 -15.38 12.55
N GLU A 129 8.91 -15.25 12.20
CA GLU A 129 8.49 -14.85 10.87
C GLU A 129 8.96 -13.44 10.54
N ALA A 130 8.89 -12.52 11.50
CA ALA A 130 9.41 -11.16 11.32
C ALA A 130 10.91 -11.17 10.98
N ILE A 131 11.72 -12.01 11.65
CA ILE A 131 13.16 -12.15 11.37
C ILE A 131 13.41 -12.69 9.96
N ILE A 132 12.65 -13.69 9.50
CA ILE A 132 12.79 -14.24 8.15
C ILE A 132 12.68 -13.14 7.08
N TYR A 133 11.67 -12.24 7.21
CA TYR A 133 11.50 -11.17 6.24
C TYR A 133 12.53 -10.05 6.38
N LEU A 134 13.04 -9.79 7.60
CA LEU A 134 14.17 -8.87 7.80
C LEU A 134 15.45 -9.41 7.20
N ASP A 135 15.68 -10.72 7.29
CA ASP A 135 16.85 -11.37 6.68
C ASP A 135 16.79 -11.30 5.16
N LYS A 136 15.62 -11.59 4.55
CA LYS A 136 15.42 -11.40 3.12
C LYS A 136 15.68 -9.94 2.69
N LEU A 137 15.18 -8.97 3.46
CA LEU A 137 15.43 -7.55 3.17
C LEU A 137 16.93 -7.25 3.22
N LEU A 138 17.64 -7.75 4.22
CA LEU A 138 19.08 -7.53 4.40
C LEU A 138 19.95 -8.24 3.35
N GLU A 139 19.46 -9.28 2.68
CA GLU A 139 20.11 -9.86 1.49
C GLU A 139 20.15 -8.85 0.32
N PHE A 140 19.05 -8.06 0.13
CA PHE A 140 19.00 -7.03 -0.91
C PHE A 140 19.63 -5.71 -0.47
N GLN A 141 19.46 -5.34 0.79
CA GLN A 141 19.96 -4.10 1.37
C GLN A 141 20.74 -4.36 2.66
N PRO A 142 22.00 -4.85 2.56
CA PRO A 142 22.82 -5.18 3.72
C PRO A 142 23.04 -4.01 4.70
N ASP A 143 22.97 -2.77 4.21
CA ASP A 143 23.23 -1.58 5.00
C ASP A 143 21.94 -0.89 5.54
N SER A 144 20.77 -1.54 5.41
CA SER A 144 19.51 -1.01 5.94
C SER A 144 19.57 -0.87 7.47
N ILE A 145 19.71 0.37 7.95
CA ILE A 145 19.78 0.69 9.38
C ILE A 145 18.47 0.29 10.08
N HIS A 146 17.32 0.56 9.43
CA HIS A 146 16.00 0.25 10.00
C HIS A 146 15.77 -1.25 10.16
N ALA A 147 16.14 -2.06 9.16
CA ALA A 147 16.00 -3.50 9.23
C ALA A 147 16.93 -4.11 10.31
N LYS A 148 18.17 -3.67 10.37
CA LYS A 148 19.12 -4.09 11.42
C LYS A 148 18.61 -3.72 12.82
N ALA A 149 18.12 -2.49 13.00
CA ALA A 149 17.61 -2.02 14.28
C ALA A 149 16.37 -2.83 14.72
N LEU A 150 15.43 -3.06 13.81
CA LEU A 150 14.22 -3.84 14.11
C LEU A 150 14.58 -5.30 14.41
N LYS A 151 15.47 -5.91 13.65
CA LYS A 151 15.94 -7.28 13.90
C LYS A 151 16.62 -7.40 15.26
N LYS A 152 17.54 -6.48 15.58
CA LYS A 152 18.20 -6.43 16.88
C LYS A 152 17.19 -6.28 18.01
N LEU A 153 16.24 -5.37 17.90
CA LEU A 153 15.19 -5.18 18.90
C LEU A 153 14.42 -6.49 19.16
N ILE A 154 14.08 -7.23 18.10
CA ILE A 154 13.35 -8.49 18.25
C ILE A 154 14.19 -9.53 18.98
N LEU A 155 15.46 -9.71 18.57
CA LEU A 155 16.37 -10.67 19.17
C LEU A 155 16.67 -10.35 20.65
N ASP A 156 16.93 -9.09 20.97
CA ASP A 156 17.32 -8.68 22.34
C ASP A 156 16.17 -8.73 23.34
N LYS A 157 14.90 -8.56 22.87
CA LYS A 157 13.78 -8.34 23.77
C LYS A 157 12.76 -9.48 23.79
N TYR A 158 12.65 -10.27 22.75
CA TYR A 158 11.56 -11.22 22.57
C TYR A 158 11.99 -12.65 22.24
N LEU A 159 13.25 -12.88 21.89
CA LEU A 159 13.85 -14.20 21.64
C LEU A 159 15.09 -14.40 22.49
#